data_4c79bacfbfdf9ba381ba6cc14c055708
#
_entry.id   4c79bacfbfdf9ba381ba6cc14c055708
#
_cell.length_a   1.000
_cell.length_b   1.000
_cell.length_c   1.000
_cell.angle_alpha   90.00
_cell.angle_beta   90.00
_cell.angle_gamma   90.00
#
_symmetry.space_group_name_H-M   'P 1'
#
loop_
_entity.id
_entity.type
_entity.pdbx_description
1 polymer ?
#
loop_
_entity_poly.entity_id
_entity_poly.type
_entity_poly.pdbx_seq_one_letter_code
_entity_poly.pdbx_strand_id
1 'polypeptide(L)'
;MQKKIALSMRGITKTFGSVVANNSVDLDVYRGEILAVLGENGCGKTTLMNMLAGIYYPDEGHIYMDGREVVIRSPKDAYALKIGMIHQHFKLVDLFTASENIVLGLKEEGRYNLKSVNERVAEIADRYGFHIEPQKRIYDMSVSEKQTVEIIKMLYRGADILILDEPTAVLTPQEIDCLFDVLRRMKADGKSIIIITHKLHEVLSVSDRVAILRKGEHVGTVETAETNESELTEMMVGKKVSLNIERKDPVNPSPRLLIKHLSCKNEEGRAVVRDVSFTV
;
A
#
# COMPACT_ATOMS: atom_id res chain seq x y z
N MET A 1 -22.16 -14.45 10.58
CA MET A 1 -22.67 -13.14 10.10
C MET A 1 -22.26 -12.97 8.66
N GLN A 2 -23.18 -12.64 7.76
CA GLN A 2 -22.84 -12.35 6.37
C GLN A 2 -21.97 -11.09 6.30
N LYS A 3 -20.75 -11.19 5.76
CA LYS A 3 -19.85 -10.04 5.58
C LYS A 3 -20.54 -9.04 4.64
N LYS A 4 -20.70 -7.78 5.05
CA LYS A 4 -21.35 -6.74 4.22
C LYS A 4 -20.36 -6.16 3.24
N ILE A 5 -20.70 -6.12 1.95
CA ILE A 5 -19.88 -5.48 0.91
C ILE A 5 -19.89 -3.96 1.14
N ALA A 6 -18.71 -3.36 1.26
CA ALA A 6 -18.50 -1.92 1.34
C ALA A 6 -18.37 -1.30 -0.04
N LEU A 7 -17.59 -1.96 -0.91
CA LEU A 7 -17.29 -1.50 -2.27
C LEU A 7 -17.30 -2.70 -3.22
N SER A 8 -17.83 -2.49 -4.42
CA SER A 8 -17.87 -3.50 -5.48
C SER A 8 -17.50 -2.86 -6.81
N MET A 9 -16.64 -3.50 -7.54
CA MET A 9 -16.28 -3.18 -8.93
C MET A 9 -16.81 -4.30 -9.81
N ARG A 10 -17.41 -3.98 -10.97
CA ARG A 10 -18.01 -4.95 -11.88
C ARG A 10 -17.66 -4.63 -13.32
N GLY A 11 -17.05 -5.59 -14.01
CA GLY A 11 -16.68 -5.51 -15.40
C GLY A 11 -15.72 -4.38 -15.73
N ILE A 12 -14.86 -3.98 -14.79
CA ILE A 12 -14.00 -2.81 -14.94
C ILE A 12 -12.95 -3.05 -16.02
N THR A 13 -13.02 -2.23 -17.07
CA THR A 13 -12.06 -2.24 -18.19
C THR A 13 -11.37 -0.89 -18.27
N LYS A 14 -10.04 -0.89 -18.46
CA LYS A 14 -9.23 0.29 -18.68
C LYS A 14 -8.14 0.04 -19.71
N THR A 15 -8.11 0.90 -20.72
CA THR A 15 -7.13 0.87 -21.81
C THR A 15 -6.30 2.14 -21.88
N PHE A 16 -5.06 2.02 -22.33
CA PHE A 16 -4.15 3.12 -22.63
C PHE A 16 -3.56 2.89 -24.01
N GLY A 17 -4.16 3.48 -25.04
CA GLY A 17 -3.80 3.19 -26.43
C GLY A 17 -4.03 1.73 -26.78
N SER A 18 -2.98 0.98 -27.14
CA SER A 18 -3.05 -0.46 -27.44
C SER A 18 -2.90 -1.36 -26.20
N VAL A 19 -2.65 -0.80 -25.02
CA VAL A 19 -2.44 -1.57 -23.80
C VAL A 19 -3.74 -1.68 -23.01
N VAL A 20 -4.25 -2.89 -22.81
CA VAL A 20 -5.36 -3.18 -21.90
C VAL A 20 -4.79 -3.40 -20.51
N ALA A 21 -4.92 -2.39 -19.64
CA ALA A 21 -4.39 -2.45 -18.28
C ALA A 21 -5.28 -3.25 -17.33
N ASN A 22 -6.61 -3.16 -17.51
CA ASN A 22 -7.61 -3.98 -16.82
C ASN A 22 -8.65 -4.44 -17.85
N ASN A 23 -9.07 -5.69 -17.76
CA ASN A 23 -10.00 -6.33 -18.69
C ASN A 23 -11.11 -7.01 -17.89
N SER A 24 -12.29 -6.40 -17.86
CA SER A 24 -13.51 -6.92 -17.22
C SER A 24 -13.27 -7.41 -15.77
N VAL A 25 -12.61 -6.59 -14.94
CA VAL A 25 -12.26 -6.95 -13.56
C VAL A 25 -13.44 -6.80 -12.63
N ASP A 26 -13.74 -7.86 -11.88
CA ASP A 26 -14.69 -7.87 -10.76
C ASP A 26 -13.92 -7.92 -9.43
N LEU A 27 -14.29 -7.08 -8.47
CA LEU A 27 -13.66 -7.05 -7.15
C LEU A 27 -14.68 -6.64 -6.08
N ASP A 28 -14.71 -7.37 -4.97
CA ASP A 28 -15.51 -7.03 -3.79
C ASP A 28 -14.61 -6.77 -2.60
N VAL A 29 -14.90 -5.67 -1.89
CA VAL A 29 -14.27 -5.30 -0.62
C VAL A 29 -15.34 -5.31 0.46
N TYR A 30 -15.14 -6.08 1.53
CA TYR A 30 -16.07 -6.14 2.66
C TYR A 30 -15.76 -5.07 3.71
N ARG A 31 -16.76 -4.73 4.53
CA ARG A 31 -16.56 -3.82 5.65
C ARG A 31 -15.68 -4.47 6.72
N GLY A 32 -14.67 -3.71 7.17
CA GLY A 32 -13.79 -4.16 8.25
C GLY A 32 -12.92 -5.34 7.84
N GLU A 33 -12.50 -5.43 6.57
CA GLU A 33 -11.52 -6.42 6.12
C GLU A 33 -10.22 -5.75 5.65
N ILE A 34 -9.16 -6.51 5.66
CA ILE A 34 -7.92 -6.21 4.93
C ILE A 34 -7.89 -7.11 3.70
N LEU A 35 -8.12 -6.54 2.52
CA LEU A 35 -8.02 -7.22 1.24
C LEU A 35 -6.65 -6.96 0.62
N ALA A 36 -5.88 -8.00 0.33
CA ALA A 36 -4.68 -7.87 -0.48
C ALA A 36 -5.01 -7.99 -1.98
N VAL A 37 -4.49 -7.09 -2.79
CA VAL A 37 -4.51 -7.18 -4.26
C VAL A 37 -3.11 -7.57 -4.71
N LEU A 38 -2.97 -8.84 -5.08
CA LEU A 38 -1.71 -9.50 -5.39
C LEU A 38 -1.55 -9.70 -6.90
N GLY A 39 -0.33 -9.60 -7.41
CA GLY A 39 0.00 -9.85 -8.82
C GLY A 39 1.38 -9.33 -9.19
N GLU A 40 1.89 -9.75 -10.35
CA GLU A 40 3.18 -9.28 -10.86
C GLU A 40 3.19 -7.78 -11.16
N ASN A 41 4.39 -7.18 -11.27
CA ASN A 41 4.51 -5.78 -11.67
C ASN A 41 3.94 -5.58 -13.09
N GLY A 42 3.18 -4.50 -13.26
CA GLY A 42 2.53 -4.19 -14.54
C GLY A 42 1.24 -4.97 -14.84
N CYS A 43 0.73 -5.81 -13.91
CA CYS A 43 -0.52 -6.55 -14.15
C CYS A 43 -1.81 -5.74 -13.92
N GLY A 44 -1.73 -4.41 -13.67
CA GLY A 44 -2.90 -3.54 -13.59
C GLY A 44 -3.38 -3.19 -12.18
N LYS A 45 -2.73 -3.64 -11.09
CA LYS A 45 -3.15 -3.37 -9.69
C LYS A 45 -3.31 -1.88 -9.38
N THR A 46 -2.25 -1.11 -9.57
CA THR A 46 -2.25 0.35 -9.33
C THR A 46 -3.24 1.06 -10.25
N THR A 47 -3.40 0.61 -11.50
CA THR A 47 -4.38 1.17 -12.43
C THR A 47 -5.80 0.97 -11.92
N LEU A 48 -6.14 -0.23 -11.45
CA LEU A 48 -7.44 -0.56 -10.87
C LEU A 48 -7.75 0.32 -9.66
N MET A 49 -6.79 0.48 -8.75
CA MET A 49 -6.97 1.30 -7.55
C MET A 49 -7.00 2.80 -7.85
N ASN A 50 -6.29 3.27 -8.86
CA ASN A 50 -6.35 4.66 -9.32
C ASN A 50 -7.74 5.04 -9.86
N MET A 51 -8.55 4.09 -10.33
CA MET A 51 -9.95 4.35 -10.68
C MET A 51 -10.80 4.59 -9.42
N LEU A 52 -10.54 3.88 -8.32
CA LEU A 52 -11.18 4.14 -7.02
C LEU A 52 -10.73 5.47 -6.41
N ALA A 53 -9.48 5.85 -6.63
CA ALA A 53 -8.94 7.13 -6.17
C ALA A 53 -9.38 8.34 -7.04
N GLY A 54 -10.09 8.10 -8.16
CA GLY A 54 -10.56 9.14 -9.08
C GLY A 54 -9.45 9.77 -9.92
N ILE A 55 -8.31 9.08 -10.09
CA ILE A 55 -7.20 9.51 -10.96
C ILE A 55 -7.47 9.08 -12.40
N TYR A 56 -8.02 7.89 -12.58
CA TYR A 56 -8.50 7.39 -13.86
C TYR A 56 -10.00 7.15 -13.81
N TYR A 57 -10.64 7.21 -14.97
CA TYR A 57 -12.03 6.81 -15.15
C TYR A 57 -12.04 5.48 -15.93
N PRO A 58 -12.84 4.48 -15.53
CA PRO A 58 -12.96 3.23 -16.29
C PRO A 58 -13.56 3.49 -17.67
N ASP A 59 -13.11 2.76 -18.67
CA ASP A 59 -13.67 2.84 -20.02
C ASP A 59 -14.99 2.06 -20.08
N GLU A 60 -15.08 0.93 -19.30
CA GLU A 60 -16.27 0.12 -19.14
C GLU A 60 -16.40 -0.36 -17.69
N GLY A 61 -17.61 -0.78 -17.32
CA GLY A 61 -17.92 -1.32 -16.00
C GLY A 61 -18.47 -0.30 -15.02
N HIS A 62 -18.80 -0.77 -13.82
CA HIS A 62 -19.51 0.01 -12.81
C HIS A 62 -18.88 -0.17 -11.42
N ILE A 63 -18.95 0.88 -10.61
CA ILE A 63 -18.49 0.89 -9.20
C ILE A 63 -19.70 1.07 -8.31
N TYR A 64 -19.77 0.28 -7.24
CA TYR A 64 -20.86 0.35 -6.26
C TYR A 64 -20.31 0.57 -4.86
N MET A 65 -20.94 1.46 -4.10
CA MET A 65 -20.69 1.70 -2.69
C MET A 65 -21.95 1.34 -1.89
N ASP A 66 -21.84 0.42 -0.93
CA ASP A 66 -22.96 -0.08 -0.16
C ASP A 66 -24.17 -0.54 -1.04
N GLY A 67 -23.88 -1.12 -2.21
CA GLY A 67 -24.88 -1.60 -3.17
C GLY A 67 -25.50 -0.51 -4.06
N ARG A 68 -25.06 0.74 -3.97
CA ARG A 68 -25.49 1.83 -4.83
C ARG A 68 -24.40 2.15 -5.85
N GLU A 69 -24.79 2.26 -7.10
CA GLU A 69 -23.87 2.68 -8.15
C GLU A 69 -23.36 4.11 -7.90
N VAL A 70 -22.06 4.29 -8.05
CA VAL A 70 -21.38 5.58 -7.87
C VAL A 70 -20.47 5.88 -9.05
N VAL A 71 -20.28 7.16 -9.34
CA VAL A 71 -19.38 7.62 -10.39
C VAL A 71 -18.23 8.40 -9.75
N ILE A 72 -17.00 7.96 -9.97
CA ILE A 72 -15.78 8.57 -9.43
C ILE A 72 -14.99 9.16 -10.60
N ARG A 73 -15.08 10.47 -10.80
CA ARG A 73 -14.39 11.18 -11.89
C ARG A 73 -13.19 12.00 -11.43
N SER A 74 -13.07 12.19 -10.13
CA SER A 74 -12.01 13.01 -9.54
C SER A 74 -11.65 12.51 -8.13
N PRO A 75 -10.47 12.87 -7.62
CA PRO A 75 -10.13 12.61 -6.22
C PRO A 75 -11.11 13.23 -5.21
N LYS A 76 -11.81 14.30 -5.58
CA LYS A 76 -12.87 14.91 -4.74
C LYS A 76 -14.06 13.97 -4.57
N ASP A 77 -14.45 13.27 -5.64
CA ASP A 77 -15.54 12.29 -5.58
C ASP A 77 -15.14 11.10 -4.71
N ALA A 78 -13.89 10.61 -4.83
CA ALA A 78 -13.35 9.55 -3.98
C ALA A 78 -13.39 9.97 -2.49
N TYR A 79 -12.94 11.19 -2.17
CA TYR A 79 -13.01 11.71 -0.79
C TYR A 79 -14.45 11.87 -0.28
N ALA A 80 -15.39 12.31 -1.11
CA ALA A 80 -16.81 12.41 -0.73
C ALA A 80 -17.40 11.03 -0.41
N LEU A 81 -16.90 9.97 -1.05
CA LEU A 81 -17.22 8.57 -0.79
C LEU A 81 -16.35 7.95 0.32
N LYS A 82 -15.51 8.77 0.99
CA LYS A 82 -14.61 8.34 2.07
C LYS A 82 -13.58 7.29 1.63
N ILE A 83 -13.14 7.35 0.40
CA ILE A 83 -12.04 6.54 -0.13
C ILE A 83 -10.77 7.38 -0.09
N GLY A 84 -9.73 6.86 0.58
CA GLY A 84 -8.40 7.46 0.64
C GLY A 84 -7.36 6.54 0.02
N MET A 85 -6.42 7.09 -0.77
CA MET A 85 -5.32 6.32 -1.34
C MET A 85 -3.97 6.91 -0.92
N ILE A 86 -3.09 6.04 -0.47
CA ILE A 86 -1.70 6.31 -0.14
C ILE A 86 -0.87 5.69 -1.25
N HIS A 87 -0.18 6.56 -2.00
CA HIS A 87 0.60 6.15 -3.16
C HIS A 87 1.99 5.66 -2.75
N GLN A 88 2.61 4.86 -3.60
CA GLN A 88 3.99 4.39 -3.44
C GLN A 88 4.99 5.55 -3.25
N HIS A 89 4.76 6.70 -3.92
CA HIS A 89 5.52 7.93 -3.73
C HIS A 89 4.69 8.95 -2.97
N PHE A 90 5.19 9.39 -1.84
CA PHE A 90 4.50 10.32 -0.95
C PHE A 90 4.11 11.63 -1.66
N LYS A 91 2.88 12.07 -1.40
CA LYS A 91 2.35 13.33 -1.92
C LYS A 91 2.36 14.40 -0.83
N LEU A 92 3.56 14.60 -0.25
CA LEU A 92 3.81 15.55 0.83
C LEU A 92 4.67 16.71 0.33
N VAL A 93 4.47 17.88 0.91
CA VAL A 93 5.29 19.09 0.68
C VAL A 93 6.39 19.12 1.73
N ASP A 94 7.64 18.95 1.32
CA ASP A 94 8.79 18.79 2.20
C ASP A 94 9.00 19.97 3.16
N LEU A 95 8.74 21.20 2.72
CA LEU A 95 8.91 22.42 3.53
C LEU A 95 7.84 22.61 4.60
N PHE A 96 6.72 21.89 4.50
CA PHE A 96 5.60 21.98 5.44
C PHE A 96 5.80 21.01 6.61
N THR A 97 5.14 21.32 7.73
CA THR A 97 5.01 20.39 8.85
C THR A 97 4.04 19.26 8.55
N ALA A 98 4.02 18.22 9.39
CA ALA A 98 3.04 17.16 9.29
C ALA A 98 1.60 17.70 9.31
N SER A 99 1.28 18.54 10.30
CA SER A 99 -0.06 19.13 10.43
C SER A 99 -0.47 19.96 9.22
N GLU A 100 0.44 20.78 8.70
CA GLU A 100 0.17 21.58 7.49
C GLU A 100 -0.11 20.69 6.27
N ASN A 101 0.63 19.58 6.11
CA ASN A 101 0.39 18.60 5.03
C ASN A 101 -0.95 17.87 5.20
N ILE A 102 -1.35 17.54 6.42
CA ILE A 102 -2.60 16.84 6.72
C ILE A 102 -3.81 17.68 6.30
N VAL A 103 -3.79 18.98 6.60
CA VAL A 103 -4.91 19.89 6.29
C VAL A 103 -4.81 20.54 4.91
N LEU A 104 -3.70 20.36 4.21
CA LEU A 104 -3.49 20.98 2.90
C LEU A 104 -4.61 20.62 1.92
N GLY A 105 -5.28 21.67 1.38
CA GLY A 105 -6.37 21.51 0.41
C GLY A 105 -7.75 21.21 1.01
N LEU A 106 -7.88 21.13 2.34
CA LEU A 106 -9.20 21.12 2.97
C LEU A 106 -9.81 22.53 2.89
N LYS A 107 -11.09 22.60 2.54
CA LYS A 107 -11.87 23.83 2.61
C LYS A 107 -12.54 23.89 3.97
N GLU A 108 -11.89 24.51 4.95
CA GLU A 108 -12.57 24.95 6.17
C GLU A 108 -12.98 26.42 6.01
N GLU A 109 -14.20 26.76 6.45
CA GLU A 109 -14.66 28.14 6.53
C GLU A 109 -13.91 28.79 7.69
N GLY A 110 -12.87 29.59 7.38
CA GLY A 110 -12.10 30.35 8.36
C GLY A 110 -10.60 30.09 8.35
N ARG A 111 -9.89 30.72 9.30
CA ARG A 111 -8.46 30.50 9.53
C ARG A 111 -8.25 29.16 10.19
N TYR A 112 -7.40 28.30 9.61
CA TYR A 112 -6.96 27.08 10.29
C TYR A 112 -6.37 27.41 11.66
N ASN A 113 -6.94 26.81 12.70
CA ASN A 113 -6.34 26.81 14.02
C ASN A 113 -5.40 25.62 14.13
N LEU A 114 -4.10 25.82 13.89
CA LEU A 114 -3.10 24.77 13.98
C LEU A 114 -3.11 24.04 15.33
N LYS A 115 -3.56 24.70 16.41
CA LYS A 115 -3.67 24.05 17.72
C LYS A 115 -4.74 22.95 17.70
N SER A 116 -5.93 23.23 17.17
CA SER A 116 -7.01 22.25 17.07
C SER A 116 -6.66 21.13 16.06
N VAL A 117 -5.91 21.46 15.01
CA VAL A 117 -5.39 20.45 14.06
C VAL A 117 -4.42 19.51 14.78
N ASN A 118 -3.46 20.04 15.54
CA ASN A 118 -2.49 19.25 16.29
C ASN A 118 -3.17 18.34 17.31
N GLU A 119 -4.18 18.85 18.04
CA GLU A 119 -4.98 18.06 19.00
C GLU A 119 -5.66 16.89 18.29
N ARG A 120 -6.32 17.11 17.17
CA ARG A 120 -6.99 16.06 16.41
C ARG A 120 -6.02 15.07 15.77
N VAL A 121 -4.84 15.52 15.31
CA VAL A 121 -3.77 14.65 14.82
C VAL A 121 -3.27 13.75 15.94
N ALA A 122 -3.07 14.30 17.15
CA ALA A 122 -2.67 13.52 18.32
C ALA A 122 -3.73 12.48 18.72
N GLU A 123 -5.02 12.84 18.73
CA GLU A 123 -6.13 11.89 18.99
C GLU A 123 -6.12 10.71 18.01
N ILE A 124 -5.93 10.98 16.70
CA ILE A 124 -5.85 9.92 15.68
C ILE A 124 -4.60 9.06 15.91
N ALA A 125 -3.47 9.70 16.22
CA ALA A 125 -2.21 9.00 16.48
C ALA A 125 -2.34 8.07 17.68
N ASP A 126 -2.89 8.54 18.80
CA ASP A 126 -3.11 7.74 20.01
C ASP A 126 -4.09 6.58 19.76
N ARG A 127 -5.18 6.84 19.03
CA ARG A 127 -6.19 5.82 18.71
C ARG A 127 -5.62 4.62 17.97
N TYR A 128 -4.72 4.85 17.02
CA TYR A 128 -4.15 3.79 16.19
C TYR A 128 -2.72 3.40 16.57
N GLY A 129 -2.12 4.11 17.54
CA GLY A 129 -0.77 3.84 18.04
C GLY A 129 0.32 4.32 17.11
N PHE A 130 0.09 5.43 16.41
CA PHE A 130 1.14 6.10 15.67
C PHE A 130 2.03 6.94 16.56
N HIS A 131 3.31 7.02 16.20
CA HIS A 131 4.22 8.02 16.76
C HIS A 131 4.43 9.13 15.73
N ILE A 132 3.96 10.33 16.04
CA ILE A 132 4.08 11.49 15.15
C ILE A 132 4.36 12.74 15.97
N GLU A 133 5.23 13.59 15.45
CA GLU A 133 5.45 14.94 15.91
C GLU A 133 4.79 15.92 14.93
N PRO A 134 3.59 16.50 15.26
CA PRO A 134 2.79 17.27 14.33
C PRO A 134 3.49 18.50 13.73
N GLN A 135 4.45 19.08 14.48
CA GLN A 135 5.19 20.28 14.07
C GLN A 135 6.51 19.99 13.35
N LYS A 136 6.92 18.72 13.28
CA LYS A 136 8.12 18.31 12.55
C LYS A 136 7.91 18.52 11.06
N ARG A 137 8.91 19.06 10.37
CA ARG A 137 8.87 19.26 8.93
C ARG A 137 9.12 17.95 8.19
N ILE A 138 8.48 17.80 7.04
CA ILE A 138 8.54 16.56 6.26
C ILE A 138 9.96 16.23 5.81
N TYR A 139 10.80 17.22 5.46
CA TYR A 139 12.18 16.94 5.05
C TYR A 139 13.05 16.35 6.16
N ASP A 140 12.71 16.60 7.45
CA ASP A 140 13.40 16.02 8.60
C ASP A 140 12.90 14.61 8.98
N MET A 141 11.85 14.12 8.32
CA MET A 141 11.20 12.87 8.66
C MET A 141 11.84 11.67 7.94
N SER A 142 11.90 10.55 8.64
CA SER A 142 12.19 9.24 8.05
C SER A 142 11.08 8.83 7.08
N VAL A 143 11.33 7.79 6.30
CA VAL A 143 10.35 7.25 5.34
C VAL A 143 9.11 6.74 6.07
N SER A 144 9.26 6.04 7.20
CA SER A 144 8.14 5.52 7.98
C SER A 144 7.32 6.63 8.64
N GLU A 145 7.96 7.72 9.09
CA GLU A 145 7.25 8.91 9.59
C GLU A 145 6.42 9.58 8.47
N LYS A 146 6.99 9.73 7.26
CA LYS A 146 6.27 10.27 6.08
C LYS A 146 5.05 9.41 5.74
N GLN A 147 5.18 8.10 5.79
CA GLN A 147 4.06 7.18 5.59
C GLN A 147 2.98 7.35 6.66
N THR A 148 3.38 7.49 7.91
CA THR A 148 2.45 7.79 9.02
C THR A 148 1.67 9.08 8.77
N VAL A 149 2.33 10.15 8.29
CA VAL A 149 1.66 11.41 7.91
C VAL A 149 0.61 11.18 6.83
N GLU A 150 0.91 10.41 5.78
CA GLU A 150 -0.05 10.10 4.70
C GLU A 150 -1.25 9.30 5.22
N ILE A 151 -1.05 8.32 6.10
CA ILE A 151 -2.14 7.55 6.70
C ILE A 151 -3.01 8.47 7.58
N ILE A 152 -2.41 9.24 8.46
CA ILE A 152 -3.14 10.16 9.34
C ILE A 152 -3.91 11.21 8.51
N LYS A 153 -3.33 11.70 7.43
CA LYS A 153 -3.98 12.63 6.49
C LYS A 153 -5.28 12.03 5.92
N MET A 154 -5.29 10.74 5.54
CA MET A 154 -6.50 10.08 5.06
C MET A 154 -7.52 9.88 6.19
N LEU A 155 -7.07 9.49 7.39
CA LEU A 155 -7.94 9.33 8.56
C LEU A 155 -8.54 10.66 9.04
N TYR A 156 -7.75 11.73 9.05
CA TYR A 156 -8.19 13.08 9.39
C TYR A 156 -9.32 13.55 8.46
N ARG A 157 -9.25 13.18 7.18
CA ARG A 157 -10.27 13.44 6.15
C ARG A 157 -11.48 12.51 6.24
N GLY A 158 -11.50 11.59 7.20
CA GLY A 158 -12.62 10.70 7.47
C GLY A 158 -12.71 9.51 6.52
N ALA A 159 -11.60 9.05 5.93
CA ALA A 159 -11.60 7.85 5.10
C ALA A 159 -12.11 6.62 5.86
N ASP A 160 -13.01 5.86 5.24
CA ASP A 160 -13.53 4.58 5.72
C ASP A 160 -12.96 3.40 4.91
N ILE A 161 -12.53 3.66 3.66
CA ILE A 161 -11.79 2.72 2.82
C ILE A 161 -10.41 3.32 2.54
N LEU A 162 -9.34 2.59 2.90
CA LEU A 162 -7.97 3.00 2.66
C LEU A 162 -7.30 2.06 1.68
N ILE A 163 -6.66 2.64 0.67
CA ILE A 163 -5.89 1.93 -0.34
C ILE A 163 -4.41 2.27 -0.10
N LEU A 164 -3.57 1.25 0.08
CA LEU A 164 -2.12 1.40 0.26
C LEU A 164 -1.40 0.73 -0.91
N ASP A 165 -0.66 1.51 -1.68
CA ASP A 165 0.09 1.02 -2.85
C ASP A 165 1.54 0.76 -2.47
N GLU A 166 1.94 -0.53 -2.42
CA GLU A 166 3.28 -1.01 -2.06
C GLU A 166 3.81 -0.40 -0.74
N PRO A 167 3.03 -0.44 0.38
CA PRO A 167 3.33 0.35 1.57
C PRO A 167 4.61 -0.09 2.31
N THR A 168 5.15 -1.23 1.99
CA THR A 168 6.30 -1.85 2.67
C THR A 168 7.59 -1.81 1.84
N ALA A 169 7.56 -1.18 0.66
CA ALA A 169 8.67 -1.23 -0.31
C ALA A 169 10.01 -0.73 0.25
N VAL A 170 9.96 0.21 1.19
CA VAL A 170 11.14 0.91 1.73
C VAL A 170 11.25 0.83 3.26
N LEU A 171 10.43 0.00 3.90
CA LEU A 171 10.41 -0.18 5.35
C LEU A 171 11.32 -1.32 5.79
N THR A 172 11.89 -1.18 6.99
CA THR A 172 12.56 -2.29 7.68
C THR A 172 11.55 -3.32 8.19
N PRO A 173 11.95 -4.59 8.48
CA PRO A 173 11.04 -5.59 9.03
C PRO A 173 10.28 -5.13 10.27
N GLN A 174 10.95 -4.42 11.19
CA GLN A 174 10.34 -3.89 12.41
C GLN A 174 9.28 -2.82 12.12
N GLU A 175 9.52 -1.96 11.13
CA GLU A 175 8.55 -0.94 10.70
C GLU A 175 7.35 -1.58 10.00
N ILE A 176 7.56 -2.68 9.27
CA ILE A 176 6.47 -3.47 8.66
C ILE A 176 5.56 -4.05 9.73
N ASP A 177 6.11 -4.65 10.78
CA ASP A 177 5.33 -5.19 11.90
C ASP A 177 4.50 -4.09 12.57
N CYS A 178 5.09 -2.92 12.84
CA CYS A 178 4.38 -1.76 13.38
C CYS A 178 3.24 -1.30 12.45
N LEU A 179 3.49 -1.22 11.15
CA LEU A 179 2.46 -0.86 10.17
C LEU A 179 1.31 -1.87 10.20
N PHE A 180 1.60 -3.17 10.21
CA PHE A 180 0.56 -4.21 10.23
C PHE A 180 -0.27 -4.17 11.51
N ASP A 181 0.31 -3.86 12.65
CA ASP A 181 -0.43 -3.67 13.90
C ASP A 181 -1.38 -2.47 13.83
N VAL A 182 -0.96 -1.38 13.20
CA VAL A 182 -1.82 -0.22 12.92
C VAL A 182 -2.98 -0.63 12.01
N LEU A 183 -2.72 -1.34 10.91
CA LEU A 183 -3.77 -1.79 9.99
C LEU A 183 -4.78 -2.71 10.67
N ARG A 184 -4.32 -3.61 11.56
CA ARG A 184 -5.22 -4.46 12.38
C ARG A 184 -6.10 -3.63 13.32
N ARG A 185 -5.56 -2.58 13.95
CA ARG A 185 -6.34 -1.66 14.79
C ARG A 185 -7.39 -0.90 13.97
N MET A 186 -7.00 -0.41 12.78
CA MET A 186 -7.93 0.28 11.88
C MET A 186 -9.05 -0.66 11.41
N LYS A 187 -8.74 -1.91 11.07
CA LYS A 187 -9.73 -2.94 10.77
C LYS A 187 -10.67 -3.18 11.94
N ALA A 188 -10.15 -3.33 13.16
CA ALA A 188 -10.96 -3.52 14.38
C ALA A 188 -11.90 -2.32 14.64
N ASP A 189 -11.51 -1.13 14.20
CA ASP A 189 -12.32 0.11 14.22
C ASP A 189 -13.31 0.19 13.03
N GLY A 190 -13.45 -0.89 12.24
CA GLY A 190 -14.41 -1.01 11.14
C GLY A 190 -13.95 -0.39 9.81
N LYS A 191 -12.69 0.04 9.70
CA LYS A 191 -12.13 0.50 8.42
C LYS A 191 -11.90 -0.67 7.48
N SER A 192 -12.14 -0.47 6.19
CA SER A 192 -11.80 -1.43 5.14
C SER A 192 -10.47 -1.02 4.51
N ILE A 193 -9.57 -1.98 4.31
CA ILE A 193 -8.22 -1.68 3.87
C ILE A 193 -7.91 -2.52 2.64
N ILE A 194 -7.37 -1.90 1.61
CA ILE A 194 -6.87 -2.57 0.40
C ILE A 194 -5.36 -2.37 0.35
N ILE A 195 -4.60 -3.45 0.32
CA ILE A 195 -3.15 -3.43 0.21
C ILE A 195 -2.76 -3.95 -1.17
N ILE A 196 -2.07 -3.13 -1.96
CA ILE A 196 -1.47 -3.57 -3.21
C ILE A 196 -0.04 -3.99 -2.91
N THR A 197 0.30 -5.23 -3.22
CA THR A 197 1.66 -5.74 -3.06
C THR A 197 1.94 -6.92 -3.99
N HIS A 198 3.21 -7.26 -4.16
CA HIS A 198 3.66 -8.48 -4.82
C HIS A 198 4.39 -9.43 -3.84
N LYS A 199 4.41 -9.10 -2.54
CA LYS A 199 5.13 -9.84 -1.50
C LYS A 199 4.21 -10.82 -0.79
N LEU A 200 4.33 -12.10 -1.09
CA LEU A 200 3.44 -13.16 -0.60
C LEU A 200 3.40 -13.28 0.92
N HIS A 201 4.55 -13.25 1.56
CA HIS A 201 4.66 -13.36 3.02
C HIS A 201 3.92 -12.20 3.74
N GLU A 202 3.95 -10.97 3.19
CA GLU A 202 3.20 -9.84 3.76
C GLU A 202 1.69 -10.06 3.66
N VAL A 203 1.24 -10.53 2.49
CA VAL A 203 -0.15 -10.88 2.24
C VAL A 203 -0.64 -11.91 3.25
N LEU A 204 0.08 -13.02 3.41
CA LEU A 204 -0.27 -14.10 4.34
C LEU A 204 -0.28 -13.66 5.81
N SER A 205 0.49 -12.61 6.17
CA SER A 205 0.61 -12.15 7.55
C SER A 205 -0.48 -11.15 7.98
N VAL A 206 -1.05 -10.38 7.06
CA VAL A 206 -1.91 -9.24 7.43
C VAL A 206 -3.30 -9.27 6.81
N SER A 207 -3.50 -9.88 5.63
CA SER A 207 -4.78 -9.84 4.93
C SER A 207 -5.77 -10.90 5.40
N ASP A 208 -7.05 -10.64 5.21
CA ASP A 208 -8.14 -11.61 5.40
C ASP A 208 -8.40 -12.39 4.12
N ARG A 209 -8.31 -11.70 2.98
CA ARG A 209 -8.54 -12.24 1.64
C ARG A 209 -7.50 -11.71 0.67
N VAL A 210 -7.28 -12.49 -0.36
CA VAL A 210 -6.33 -12.16 -1.43
C VAL A 210 -7.05 -12.21 -2.78
N ALA A 211 -7.11 -11.09 -3.47
CA ALA A 211 -7.56 -11.00 -4.85
C ALA A 211 -6.34 -11.02 -5.77
N ILE A 212 -6.30 -11.93 -6.73
CA ILE A 212 -5.17 -12.12 -7.62
C ILE A 212 -5.46 -11.49 -8.98
N LEU A 213 -4.61 -10.54 -9.40
CA LEU A 213 -4.61 -9.99 -10.75
C LEU A 213 -3.45 -10.55 -11.56
N ARG A 214 -3.74 -10.94 -12.78
CA ARG A 214 -2.75 -11.41 -13.76
C ARG A 214 -3.08 -10.89 -15.15
N LYS A 215 -2.14 -10.17 -15.79
CA LYS A 215 -2.28 -9.61 -17.14
C LYS A 215 -3.56 -8.79 -17.35
N GLY A 216 -3.93 -8.00 -16.34
CA GLY A 216 -5.12 -7.14 -16.40
C GLY A 216 -6.43 -7.84 -16.01
N GLU A 217 -6.44 -9.12 -15.70
CA GLU A 217 -7.64 -9.89 -15.37
C GLU A 217 -7.65 -10.33 -13.91
N HIS A 218 -8.83 -10.44 -13.31
CA HIS A 218 -9.04 -11.01 -11.99
C HIS A 218 -9.08 -12.54 -12.11
N VAL A 219 -8.06 -13.21 -11.56
CA VAL A 219 -7.94 -14.67 -11.58
C VAL A 219 -8.86 -15.33 -10.56
N GLY A 220 -9.02 -14.70 -9.40
CA GLY A 220 -9.84 -15.19 -8.31
C GLY A 220 -9.52 -14.49 -6.99
N THR A 221 -10.35 -14.72 -6.00
CA THR A 221 -10.15 -14.24 -4.63
C THR A 221 -10.26 -15.42 -3.67
N VAL A 222 -9.28 -15.55 -2.77
CA VAL A 222 -9.19 -16.64 -1.80
C VAL A 222 -9.15 -16.07 -0.36
N GLU A 223 -9.64 -16.84 0.61
CA GLU A 223 -9.45 -16.52 2.03
C GLU A 223 -7.98 -16.81 2.40
N THR A 224 -7.32 -15.86 3.07
CA THR A 224 -5.89 -15.98 3.41
C THR A 224 -5.61 -17.19 4.31
N ALA A 225 -6.56 -17.53 5.19
CA ALA A 225 -6.44 -18.67 6.10
C ALA A 225 -6.53 -20.04 5.40
N GLU A 226 -7.01 -20.09 4.16
CA GLU A 226 -7.25 -21.33 3.38
C GLU A 226 -6.25 -21.51 2.24
N THR A 227 -5.26 -20.61 2.10
CA THR A 227 -4.26 -20.63 1.03
C THR A 227 -2.83 -20.63 1.58
N ASN A 228 -1.86 -20.78 0.67
CA ASN A 228 -0.44 -20.78 0.98
C ASN A 228 0.38 -20.11 -0.12
N GLU A 229 1.67 -19.90 0.14
CA GLU A 229 2.58 -19.21 -0.77
C GLU A 229 2.69 -19.90 -2.15
N SER A 230 2.67 -21.23 -2.19
CA SER A 230 2.77 -22.00 -3.44
C SER A 230 1.52 -21.80 -4.32
N GLU A 231 0.33 -21.86 -3.72
CA GLU A 231 -0.94 -21.67 -4.43
C GLU A 231 -1.07 -20.24 -4.95
N LEU A 232 -0.77 -19.24 -4.11
CA LEU A 232 -0.77 -17.84 -4.53
C LEU A 232 0.21 -17.58 -5.69
N THR A 233 1.40 -18.21 -5.63
CA THR A 233 2.39 -18.12 -6.70
C THR A 233 1.86 -18.75 -8.00
N GLU A 234 1.22 -19.92 -7.92
CA GLU A 234 0.62 -20.58 -9.09
C GLU A 234 -0.48 -19.70 -9.71
N MET A 235 -1.33 -19.10 -8.89
CA MET A 235 -2.38 -18.20 -9.39
C MET A 235 -1.80 -16.95 -10.04
N MET A 236 -0.74 -16.34 -9.47
CA MET A 236 -0.06 -15.16 -10.01
C MET A 236 0.60 -15.43 -11.36
N VAL A 237 1.36 -16.52 -11.45
CA VAL A 237 2.20 -16.85 -12.62
C VAL A 237 1.42 -17.66 -13.66
N GLY A 238 0.38 -18.38 -13.24
CA GLY A 238 -0.46 -19.23 -14.11
C GLY A 238 0.15 -20.58 -14.48
N LYS A 239 1.22 -21.00 -13.77
CA LYS A 239 1.84 -22.32 -13.91
C LYS A 239 2.43 -22.75 -12.59
N LYS A 240 2.53 -24.05 -12.36
CA LYS A 240 3.24 -24.58 -11.19
C LYS A 240 4.70 -24.13 -11.21
N VAL A 241 5.11 -23.47 -10.15
CA VAL A 241 6.49 -23.03 -9.96
C VAL A 241 7.06 -23.82 -8.77
N SER A 242 8.13 -24.58 -9.01
CA SER A 242 8.89 -25.15 -7.91
C SER A 242 9.75 -24.04 -7.29
N LEU A 243 9.45 -23.69 -6.04
CA LEU A 243 10.26 -22.74 -5.26
C LEU A 243 11.57 -23.36 -4.77
N ASN A 244 11.68 -24.69 -4.80
CA ASN A 244 12.88 -25.41 -4.46
C ASN A 244 13.79 -25.50 -5.69
N ILE A 245 14.82 -24.68 -5.71
CA ILE A 245 15.90 -24.78 -6.69
C ILE A 245 16.92 -25.78 -6.10
N GLU A 246 16.93 -27.02 -6.59
CA GLU A 246 18.02 -27.96 -6.30
C GLU A 246 19.30 -27.41 -6.95
N ARG A 247 20.15 -26.82 -6.14
CA ARG A 247 21.50 -26.45 -6.57
C ARG A 247 22.42 -27.62 -6.25
N LYS A 248 23.10 -28.14 -7.27
CA LYS A 248 24.20 -29.08 -7.06
C LYS A 248 25.31 -28.33 -6.33
N ASP A 249 25.93 -28.98 -5.35
CA ASP A 249 27.10 -28.42 -4.72
C ASP A 249 28.20 -28.14 -5.78
N PRO A 250 28.89 -27.01 -5.65
CA PRO A 250 29.93 -26.66 -6.61
C PRO A 250 31.05 -27.69 -6.57
N VAL A 251 31.40 -28.22 -7.73
CA VAL A 251 32.57 -29.10 -7.89
C VAL A 251 33.82 -28.24 -7.93
N ASN A 252 34.69 -28.36 -6.93
CA ASN A 252 35.92 -27.58 -6.76
C ASN A 252 35.66 -26.05 -6.70
N PRO A 253 35.03 -25.55 -5.61
CA PRO A 253 34.80 -24.12 -5.46
C PRO A 253 36.13 -23.36 -5.41
N SER A 254 36.24 -22.33 -6.21
CA SER A 254 37.38 -21.40 -6.22
C SER A 254 36.90 -19.98 -5.97
N PRO A 255 37.64 -19.16 -5.22
CA PRO A 255 37.29 -17.77 -4.99
C PRO A 255 37.08 -17.01 -6.32
N ARG A 256 35.91 -16.37 -6.45
CA ARG A 256 35.58 -15.54 -7.62
C ARG A 256 35.74 -14.06 -7.35
N LEU A 257 35.54 -13.67 -6.09
CA LEU A 257 35.69 -12.30 -5.63
C LEU A 257 36.39 -12.33 -4.26
N LEU A 258 37.44 -11.57 -4.13
CA LEU A 258 38.17 -11.37 -2.88
C LEU A 258 38.20 -9.88 -2.57
N ILE A 259 37.52 -9.49 -1.53
CA ILE A 259 37.55 -8.13 -0.99
C ILE A 259 38.47 -8.13 0.25
N LYS A 260 39.43 -7.19 0.29
CA LYS A 260 40.33 -7.01 1.43
C LYS A 260 40.34 -5.57 1.87
N HIS A 261 40.13 -5.34 3.17
CA HIS A 261 40.25 -4.04 3.81
C HIS A 261 39.47 -2.89 3.14
N LEU A 262 38.27 -3.20 2.60
CA LEU A 262 37.42 -2.20 1.96
C LEU A 262 36.91 -1.20 2.98
N SER A 263 37.24 0.07 2.78
CA SER A 263 36.67 1.19 3.53
C SER A 263 36.18 2.25 2.56
N CYS A 264 34.99 2.80 2.79
CA CYS A 264 34.50 3.93 1.99
C CYS A 264 33.79 4.97 2.87
N LYS A 265 33.73 6.20 2.35
CA LYS A 265 33.06 7.34 2.98
C LYS A 265 31.95 7.83 2.05
N ASN A 266 30.90 8.41 2.62
CA ASN A 266 29.89 9.13 1.86
C ASN A 266 30.40 10.52 1.43
N GLU A 267 29.59 11.28 0.69
CA GLU A 267 29.91 12.64 0.22
C GLU A 267 30.19 13.62 1.36
N GLU A 268 29.64 13.38 2.56
CA GLU A 268 29.86 14.17 3.78
C GLU A 268 31.15 13.78 4.52
N GLY A 269 31.94 12.82 4.00
CA GLY A 269 33.19 12.35 4.61
C GLY A 269 33.01 11.35 5.75
N ARG A 270 31.81 10.91 6.07
CA ARG A 270 31.53 9.90 7.11
C ARG A 270 31.87 8.51 6.57
N ALA A 271 32.55 7.70 7.37
CA ALA A 271 32.83 6.31 7.03
C ALA A 271 31.55 5.47 7.09
N VAL A 272 31.09 4.96 5.94
CA VAL A 272 29.92 4.08 5.78
C VAL A 272 30.28 2.60 5.72
N VAL A 273 31.50 2.28 5.27
CA VAL A 273 32.08 0.93 5.32
C VAL A 273 33.46 1.05 5.96
N ARG A 274 33.79 0.15 6.89
CA ARG A 274 35.08 0.18 7.58
C ARG A 274 35.69 -1.22 7.58
N ASP A 275 36.82 -1.34 6.94
CA ASP A 275 37.71 -2.50 6.99
C ASP A 275 36.99 -3.84 6.74
N VAL A 276 36.15 -3.91 5.71
CA VAL A 276 35.39 -5.12 5.36
C VAL A 276 36.24 -6.01 4.47
N SER A 277 36.36 -7.28 4.85
CA SER A 277 37.04 -8.32 4.08
C SER A 277 36.15 -9.53 3.95
N PHE A 278 35.97 -10.06 2.75
CA PHE A 278 35.24 -11.31 2.49
C PHE A 278 35.62 -11.92 1.16
N THR A 279 35.29 -13.19 1.01
CA THR A 279 35.54 -13.98 -0.20
C THR A 279 34.24 -14.60 -0.68
N VAL A 280 34.00 -14.57 -1.99
CA VAL A 280 32.85 -15.22 -2.65
C VAL A 280 33.36 -16.24 -3.65
#